data_0b2475d77dd38f3f131ce3868a564c8a
#
_entry.id   0b2475d77dd38f3f131ce3868a564c8a
#
_cell.length_a   1.000
_cell.length_b   1.000
_cell.length_c   1.000
_cell.angle_alpha   90.00
_cell.angle_beta   90.00
_cell.angle_gamma   90.00
#
_symmetry.space_group_name_H-M   'P 1'
#
loop_
_entity.id
_entity.type
_entity.pdbx_description
1 polymer ?
#
loop_
_entity_poly.entity_id
_entity_poly.type
_entity_poly.pdbx_seq_one_letter_code
_entity_poly.pdbx_strand_id
1 'polypeptide(L)'
;DALKPEDENIYVLAAEETTANFDLKPNFEKMAAMREAFGSIDPDSSGLNLFSTEDNDQLLQFDDLIGPRFTQDMVDLRMFPPTRWKVAMTAFLTLPGVPIMPYESEIAVVGKEAPETHPITNFKTDEELYDQIKNINGVRNQSDTLRNGDFELLHNEDGFIVYMRTADEQKWVIAINNTSETKSFEVDPEKVGGDKRLRAILANDSVLKGKDDKYRIVLDREVAEMFYVDENKGFNTPYLIITILIYTTFAGAVIYLIMKGRKNKQA
;
A
#
# COMPACT_ATOMS: atom_id res chain seq x y z
N ASP A 1 -9.48 22.75 27.29
CA ASP A 1 -10.05 22.08 28.49
C ASP A 1 -11.58 22.13 28.56
N ALA A 2 -12.22 23.15 27.99
CA ALA A 2 -13.69 23.27 28.00
C ALA A 2 -14.41 22.39 26.94
N LEU A 3 -13.68 21.80 26.02
CA LEU A 3 -14.24 21.00 24.92
C LEU A 3 -14.09 19.48 25.13
N LYS A 4 -13.29 19.03 26.12
CA LYS A 4 -13.28 17.61 26.48
C LYS A 4 -14.46 17.34 27.39
N PRO A 5 -15.49 16.62 26.92
CA PRO A 5 -16.53 16.12 27.80
C PRO A 5 -15.94 15.17 28.84
N GLU A 6 -16.69 14.87 29.89
CA GLU A 6 -16.31 13.93 30.93
C GLU A 6 -16.06 12.48 30.44
N ASP A 7 -16.20 12.23 29.12
CA ASP A 7 -15.97 10.95 28.47
C ASP A 7 -14.56 10.93 27.84
N GLU A 8 -13.65 10.18 28.42
CA GLU A 8 -12.26 9.99 27.98
C GLU A 8 -12.12 9.33 26.59
N ASN A 9 -13.20 8.83 26.02
CA ASN A 9 -13.21 8.17 24.70
C ASN A 9 -13.46 9.10 23.51
N ILE A 10 -13.62 10.41 23.73
CA ILE A 10 -13.82 11.37 22.65
C ILE A 10 -12.50 12.03 22.26
N TYR A 11 -12.14 11.85 20.99
CA TYR A 11 -11.01 12.55 20.37
C TYR A 11 -11.47 13.87 19.76
N VAL A 12 -10.75 14.95 20.08
CA VAL A 12 -10.99 16.29 19.53
C VAL A 12 -9.89 16.58 18.51
N LEU A 13 -10.32 16.78 17.26
CA LEU A 13 -9.43 17.03 16.12
C LEU A 13 -9.34 18.53 15.84
N ALA A 14 -8.16 19.04 15.52
CA ALA A 14 -8.00 20.37 14.98
C ALA A 14 -8.20 20.34 13.46
N ALA A 15 -8.94 21.33 12.93
CA ALA A 15 -9.07 21.49 11.47
C ALA A 15 -7.89 22.22 10.83
N GLU A 16 -7.13 22.96 11.64
CA GLU A 16 -5.98 23.77 11.21
C GLU A 16 -4.80 23.58 12.17
N GLU A 17 -3.60 23.95 11.75
CA GLU A 17 -2.44 24.01 12.64
C GLU A 17 -2.70 24.96 13.81
N THR A 18 -2.44 24.50 15.02
CA THR A 18 -2.70 25.26 16.22
C THR A 18 -1.77 24.88 17.36
N THR A 19 -1.48 25.83 18.22
CA THR A 19 -0.80 25.61 19.48
C THR A 19 -1.72 25.16 20.61
N ALA A 20 -3.05 25.21 20.39
CA ALA A 20 -4.05 24.74 21.35
C ALA A 20 -3.95 23.22 21.56
N ASN A 21 -4.47 22.75 22.69
CA ASN A 21 -4.39 21.34 23.05
C ASN A 21 -5.57 20.58 22.40
N PHE A 22 -5.27 19.87 21.32
CA PHE A 22 -6.14 18.92 20.63
C PHE A 22 -5.50 17.52 20.69
N ASP A 23 -6.29 16.48 20.57
CA ASP A 23 -5.79 15.11 20.57
C ASP A 23 -5.03 14.81 19.28
N LEU A 24 -5.54 15.28 18.13
CA LEU A 24 -4.88 15.14 16.83
C LEU A 24 -4.86 16.48 16.11
N LYS A 25 -3.77 16.77 15.42
CA LYS A 25 -3.54 18.02 14.69
C LYS A 25 -3.00 17.74 13.28
N PRO A 26 -3.38 18.54 12.27
CA PRO A 26 -2.75 18.49 10.97
C PRO A 26 -1.29 18.98 11.06
N ASN A 27 -0.48 18.49 10.14
CA ASN A 27 0.86 19.00 9.90
C ASN A 27 0.98 19.40 8.43
N PHE A 28 0.91 20.70 8.15
CA PHE A 28 0.91 21.20 6.78
C PHE A 28 2.27 21.07 6.10
N GLU A 29 3.36 21.01 6.85
CA GLU A 29 4.68 20.73 6.27
C GLU A 29 4.73 19.30 5.70
N LYS A 30 4.20 18.30 6.44
CA LYS A 30 4.10 16.93 5.96
C LYS A 30 3.08 16.77 4.84
N MET A 31 1.98 17.52 4.89
CA MET A 31 1.00 17.56 3.79
C MET A 31 1.67 18.08 2.52
N ALA A 32 2.42 19.18 2.59
CA ALA A 32 3.16 19.73 1.46
C ALA A 32 4.21 18.73 0.94
N ALA A 33 4.98 18.11 1.83
CA ALA A 33 5.97 17.08 1.47
C ALA A 33 5.34 15.89 0.74
N MET A 34 4.17 15.41 1.18
CA MET A 34 3.45 14.36 0.47
C MET A 34 2.95 14.82 -0.90
N ARG A 35 2.39 16.02 -1.00
CA ARG A 35 1.91 16.57 -2.28
C ARG A 35 3.06 16.70 -3.28
N GLU A 36 4.24 17.16 -2.83
CA GLU A 36 5.45 17.24 -3.66
C GLU A 36 5.93 15.86 -4.09
N ALA A 37 6.03 14.90 -3.15
CA ALA A 37 6.51 13.56 -3.41
C ALA A 37 5.61 12.74 -4.35
N PHE A 38 4.31 13.05 -4.44
CA PHE A 38 3.35 12.24 -5.20
C PHE A 38 2.62 12.97 -6.33
N GLY A 39 2.77 14.28 -6.44
CA GLY A 39 2.11 15.09 -7.47
C GLY A 39 2.67 14.90 -8.89
N SER A 40 3.93 14.50 -9.03
CA SER A 40 4.59 14.29 -10.32
C SER A 40 5.38 12.99 -10.38
N ILE A 41 5.94 12.67 -11.54
CA ILE A 41 6.94 11.61 -11.74
C ILE A 41 8.33 12.17 -11.48
N ASP A 42 9.25 11.34 -10.98
CA ASP A 42 10.62 11.71 -10.61
C ASP A 42 10.65 12.97 -9.71
N PRO A 43 9.86 12.99 -8.61
CA PRO A 43 9.72 14.14 -7.73
C PRO A 43 10.88 14.24 -6.75
N ASP A 44 11.05 15.41 -6.14
CA ASP A 44 11.77 15.49 -4.87
C ASP A 44 10.92 14.83 -3.76
N SER A 45 11.37 13.70 -3.27
CA SER A 45 10.72 12.96 -2.18
C SER A 45 11.41 13.18 -0.83
N SER A 46 12.42 14.03 -0.75
CA SER A 46 13.23 14.27 0.46
C SER A 46 12.41 14.71 1.67
N GLY A 47 11.28 15.40 1.44
CA GLY A 47 10.34 15.80 2.49
C GLY A 47 9.74 14.62 3.27
N LEU A 48 9.73 13.42 2.69
CA LEU A 48 9.27 12.22 3.42
C LEU A 48 10.24 11.77 4.53
N ASN A 49 11.46 12.28 4.57
CA ASN A 49 12.38 12.08 5.69
C ASN A 49 11.92 12.74 7.00
N LEU A 50 10.89 13.59 6.94
CA LEU A 50 10.24 14.18 8.12
C LEU A 50 9.36 13.18 8.88
N PHE A 51 9.03 12.03 8.28
CA PHE A 51 8.16 11.04 8.91
C PHE A 51 8.91 10.16 9.91
N SER A 52 8.28 9.90 11.03
CA SER A 52 8.80 9.05 12.13
C SER A 52 7.66 8.28 12.80
N THR A 53 7.99 7.37 13.70
CA THR A 53 7.01 6.64 14.52
C THR A 53 6.13 7.58 15.36
N GLU A 54 6.68 8.71 15.82
CA GLU A 54 5.96 9.71 16.62
C GLU A 54 4.77 10.35 15.89
N ASP A 55 4.70 10.18 14.57
CA ASP A 55 3.62 10.75 13.77
C ASP A 55 2.35 9.91 13.75
N ASN A 56 2.35 8.74 14.37
CA ASN A 56 1.16 7.90 14.46
C ASN A 56 -0.05 8.64 15.06
N ASP A 57 0.19 9.62 15.92
CA ASP A 57 -0.83 10.46 16.58
C ASP A 57 -1.04 11.83 15.89
N GLN A 58 -0.64 11.98 14.61
CA GLN A 58 -0.89 13.19 13.83
C GLN A 58 -1.93 12.95 12.73
N LEU A 59 -2.61 14.01 12.32
CA LEU A 59 -3.48 13.93 11.16
C LEU A 59 -2.64 13.90 9.89
N LEU A 60 -2.99 12.98 9.00
CA LEU A 60 -2.39 12.84 7.69
C LEU A 60 -3.43 13.20 6.63
N GLN A 61 -3.09 14.11 5.71
CA GLN A 61 -4.02 14.58 4.67
C GLN A 61 -3.28 15.03 3.41
N PHE A 62 -3.89 14.83 2.24
CA PHE A 62 -3.46 15.44 0.98
C PHE A 62 -4.23 16.73 0.70
N ASP A 63 -5.50 16.75 1.06
CA ASP A 63 -6.41 17.88 0.86
C ASP A 63 -6.84 18.43 2.20
N ASP A 64 -6.89 19.73 2.31
CA ASP A 64 -7.71 20.40 3.33
C ASP A 64 -9.11 20.68 2.75
N LEU A 65 -9.99 21.28 3.58
CA LEU A 65 -11.35 21.61 3.14
C LEU A 65 -11.46 22.97 2.42
N ILE A 66 -10.38 23.73 2.34
CA ILE A 66 -10.40 25.14 1.92
C ILE A 66 -9.53 25.36 0.70
N GLY A 67 -8.35 24.75 0.70
CA GLY A 67 -7.34 24.92 -0.33
C GLY A 67 -7.58 24.14 -1.62
N PRO A 68 -6.66 24.23 -2.57
CA PRO A 68 -6.72 23.48 -3.82
C PRO A 68 -6.68 21.96 -3.56
N ARG A 69 -7.45 21.22 -4.31
CA ARG A 69 -7.39 19.75 -4.30
C ARG A 69 -6.04 19.25 -4.78
N PHE A 70 -5.53 18.17 -4.21
CA PHE A 70 -4.28 17.54 -4.64
C PHE A 70 -4.34 17.09 -6.11
N THR A 71 -5.50 16.67 -6.59
CA THR A 71 -5.71 16.38 -8.03
C THR A 71 -5.40 17.59 -8.90
N GLN A 72 -5.60 18.82 -8.40
CA GLN A 72 -5.29 20.03 -9.15
C GLN A 72 -3.77 20.20 -9.37
N ASP A 73 -2.94 19.85 -8.37
CA ASP A 73 -1.49 19.86 -8.53
C ASP A 73 -1.06 18.93 -9.67
N MET A 74 -1.64 17.72 -9.72
CA MET A 74 -1.39 16.75 -10.79
C MET A 74 -1.74 17.31 -12.17
N VAL A 75 -2.91 17.97 -12.27
CA VAL A 75 -3.37 18.58 -13.52
C VAL A 75 -2.47 19.73 -13.96
N ASP A 76 -2.08 20.61 -13.03
CA ASP A 76 -1.20 21.74 -13.29
C ASP A 76 0.20 21.26 -13.72
N LEU A 77 0.67 20.13 -13.21
CA LEU A 77 1.90 19.45 -13.60
C LEU A 77 1.75 18.56 -14.85
N ARG A 78 0.55 18.51 -15.46
CA ARG A 78 0.22 17.70 -16.65
C ARG A 78 0.40 16.20 -16.44
N MET A 79 0.19 15.74 -15.22
CA MET A 79 0.21 14.32 -14.86
C MET A 79 -1.16 13.68 -15.08
N PHE A 80 -1.19 12.34 -15.13
CA PHE A 80 -2.44 11.59 -15.19
C PHE A 80 -2.93 11.24 -13.78
N PRO A 81 -3.99 11.91 -13.26
CA PRO A 81 -4.39 11.81 -11.87
C PRO A 81 -4.67 10.38 -11.38
N PRO A 82 -5.36 9.48 -12.11
CA PRO A 82 -5.62 8.14 -11.61
C PRO A 82 -4.37 7.35 -11.23
N THR A 83 -3.31 7.40 -12.03
CA THR A 83 -2.05 6.73 -11.71
C THR A 83 -1.37 7.36 -10.50
N ARG A 84 -1.34 8.71 -10.44
CA ARG A 84 -0.75 9.44 -9.30
C ARG A 84 -1.47 9.11 -7.99
N TRP A 85 -2.78 9.16 -8.01
CA TRP A 85 -3.59 8.83 -6.84
C TRP A 85 -3.39 7.39 -6.36
N LYS A 86 -3.23 6.41 -7.25
CA LYS A 86 -2.95 5.02 -6.84
C LYS A 86 -1.65 4.91 -6.05
N VAL A 87 -0.60 5.56 -6.52
CA VAL A 87 0.70 5.60 -5.84
C VAL A 87 0.58 6.36 -4.51
N ALA A 88 -0.02 7.55 -4.54
CA ALA A 88 -0.22 8.40 -3.38
C ALA A 88 -1.06 7.73 -2.29
N MET A 89 -2.15 7.05 -2.65
CA MET A 89 -3.02 6.37 -1.69
C MET A 89 -2.35 5.20 -0.98
N THR A 90 -1.42 4.50 -1.63
CA THR A 90 -0.64 3.48 -0.95
C THR A 90 0.22 4.10 0.16
N ALA A 91 0.90 5.23 -0.12
CA ALA A 91 1.61 5.97 0.91
C ALA A 91 0.67 6.50 2.00
N PHE A 92 -0.39 7.18 1.62
CA PHE A 92 -1.35 7.81 2.52
C PHE A 92 -1.94 6.86 3.57
N LEU A 93 -2.24 5.63 3.15
CA LEU A 93 -2.84 4.62 4.02
C LEU A 93 -1.81 3.75 4.74
N THR A 94 -0.50 3.97 4.55
CA THR A 94 0.55 3.14 5.17
C THR A 94 1.65 3.94 5.89
N LEU A 95 1.81 5.23 5.59
CA LEU A 95 2.63 6.14 6.39
C LEU A 95 2.08 6.29 7.82
N PRO A 96 2.94 6.68 8.80
CA PRO A 96 2.48 7.02 10.14
C PRO A 96 1.48 8.18 10.10
N GLY A 97 0.43 8.06 10.90
CA GLY A 97 -0.60 9.08 11.04
C GLY A 97 -2.02 8.55 10.87
N VAL A 98 -2.98 9.39 11.22
CA VAL A 98 -4.41 9.14 11.08
C VAL A 98 -4.88 9.78 9.76
N PRO A 99 -5.15 9.00 8.71
CA PRO A 99 -5.51 9.52 7.41
C PRO A 99 -6.92 10.16 7.46
N ILE A 100 -7.00 11.41 7.04
CA ILE A 100 -8.27 12.13 6.82
C ILE A 100 -8.39 12.46 5.33
N MET A 101 -9.45 11.97 4.74
CA MET A 101 -9.74 12.16 3.33
C MET A 101 -11.05 12.94 3.20
N PRO A 102 -11.04 14.17 2.67
CA PRO A 102 -12.26 14.87 2.33
C PRO A 102 -13.09 14.11 1.31
N TYR A 103 -14.41 14.38 1.29
CA TYR A 103 -15.31 13.76 0.32
C TYR A 103 -14.85 14.02 -1.12
N GLU A 104 -15.08 13.04 -2.01
CA GLU A 104 -14.72 13.04 -3.44
C GLU A 104 -13.22 13.00 -3.75
N SER A 105 -12.31 12.91 -2.75
CA SER A 105 -10.91 12.55 -3.01
C SER A 105 -10.81 11.12 -3.57
N GLU A 106 -11.74 10.23 -3.22
CA GLU A 106 -11.85 8.86 -3.73
C GLU A 106 -12.18 8.76 -5.22
N ILE A 107 -12.65 9.85 -5.81
CA ILE A 107 -12.90 9.97 -7.25
C ILE A 107 -11.99 11.02 -7.91
N ALA A 108 -10.94 11.43 -7.20
CA ALA A 108 -9.93 12.37 -7.69
C ALA A 108 -10.53 13.71 -8.19
N VAL A 109 -11.43 14.33 -7.41
CA VAL A 109 -12.04 15.60 -7.77
C VAL A 109 -10.98 16.68 -7.97
N VAL A 110 -11.18 17.51 -8.98
CA VAL A 110 -10.33 18.65 -9.34
C VAL A 110 -10.94 19.95 -8.84
N GLY A 111 -10.14 20.92 -8.41
CA GLY A 111 -10.60 22.25 -8.04
C GLY A 111 -9.50 23.08 -7.41
N LYS A 112 -9.48 24.37 -7.70
CA LYS A 112 -8.54 25.35 -7.13
C LYS A 112 -9.09 26.09 -5.92
N GLU A 113 -10.35 26.44 -5.98
CA GLU A 113 -11.04 27.20 -4.93
C GLU A 113 -12.53 26.89 -4.93
N ALA A 114 -13.21 27.25 -3.85
CA ALA A 114 -14.67 27.11 -3.79
C ALA A 114 -15.35 27.99 -4.83
N PRO A 115 -16.42 27.52 -5.53
CA PRO A 115 -17.12 26.25 -5.29
C PRO A 115 -16.52 25.03 -6.02
N GLU A 116 -15.49 25.16 -6.84
CA GLU A 116 -14.93 24.08 -7.66
C GLU A 116 -14.40 22.93 -6.80
N THR A 117 -13.84 23.24 -5.63
CA THR A 117 -13.34 22.24 -4.68
C THR A 117 -14.44 21.42 -4.00
N HIS A 118 -15.71 21.81 -4.17
CA HIS A 118 -16.88 21.18 -3.57
C HIS A 118 -18.01 21.00 -4.59
N PRO A 119 -17.78 20.24 -5.68
CA PRO A 119 -18.80 20.00 -6.69
C PRO A 119 -19.93 19.13 -6.13
N ILE A 120 -21.02 19.02 -6.88
CA ILE A 120 -22.06 18.04 -6.61
C ILE A 120 -21.53 16.66 -7.01
N THR A 121 -21.66 15.68 -6.12
CA THR A 121 -21.16 14.31 -6.31
C THR A 121 -21.63 13.69 -7.63
N ASN A 122 -20.69 13.23 -8.42
CA ASN A 122 -20.94 12.48 -9.63
C ASN A 122 -20.82 10.96 -9.37
N PHE A 123 -21.96 10.28 -9.22
CA PHE A 123 -22.01 8.82 -9.00
C PHE A 123 -21.71 7.97 -10.25
N LYS A 124 -21.35 8.58 -11.37
CA LYS A 124 -21.01 7.89 -12.64
C LYS A 124 -19.53 8.02 -12.97
N THR A 125 -18.68 7.91 -11.95
CA THR A 125 -17.23 7.95 -12.09
C THR A 125 -16.65 6.55 -12.14
N ASP A 126 -15.38 6.46 -12.56
CA ASP A 126 -14.59 5.24 -12.46
C ASP A 126 -14.35 4.89 -10.99
N GLU A 127 -14.62 3.64 -10.62
CA GLU A 127 -14.51 3.15 -9.23
C GLU A 127 -13.12 2.54 -8.94
N GLU A 128 -12.17 2.56 -9.90
CA GLU A 128 -10.87 1.90 -9.77
C GLU A 128 -10.06 2.43 -8.57
N LEU A 129 -10.03 3.75 -8.39
CA LEU A 129 -9.37 4.38 -7.23
C LEU A 129 -10.11 4.05 -5.94
N TYR A 130 -11.43 4.11 -5.95
CA TYR A 130 -12.27 3.75 -4.81
C TYR A 130 -12.01 2.30 -4.35
N ASP A 131 -11.96 1.35 -5.29
CA ASP A 131 -11.69 -0.05 -4.98
C ASP A 131 -10.30 -0.25 -4.40
N GLN A 132 -9.29 0.45 -4.90
CA GLN A 132 -7.94 0.40 -4.33
C GLN A 132 -7.92 0.95 -2.91
N ILE A 133 -8.53 2.11 -2.67
CA ILE A 133 -8.66 2.71 -1.32
C ILE A 133 -9.33 1.72 -0.37
N LYS A 134 -10.46 1.13 -0.78
CA LYS A 134 -11.21 0.16 -0.01
C LYS A 134 -10.35 -1.06 0.36
N ASN A 135 -9.57 -1.58 -0.59
CA ASN A 135 -8.70 -2.73 -0.37
C ASN A 135 -7.58 -2.41 0.62
N ILE A 136 -6.84 -1.32 0.41
CA ILE A 136 -5.74 -0.92 1.29
C ILE A 136 -6.27 -0.57 2.69
N ASN A 137 -7.36 0.19 2.77
CA ASN A 137 -7.98 0.55 4.05
C ASN A 137 -8.52 -0.68 4.80
N GLY A 138 -9.05 -1.67 4.07
CA GLY A 138 -9.44 -2.95 4.64
C GLY A 138 -8.27 -3.69 5.29
N VAL A 139 -7.10 -3.70 4.65
CA VAL A 139 -5.86 -4.27 5.21
C VAL A 139 -5.37 -3.45 6.41
N ARG A 140 -5.33 -2.11 6.29
CA ARG A 140 -4.94 -1.21 7.39
C ARG A 140 -5.81 -1.42 8.63
N ASN A 141 -7.13 -1.48 8.46
CA ASN A 141 -8.05 -1.64 9.58
C ASN A 141 -7.89 -2.98 10.33
N GLN A 142 -7.39 -4.01 9.65
CA GLN A 142 -7.11 -5.33 10.24
C GLN A 142 -5.68 -5.43 10.81
N SER A 143 -4.79 -4.48 10.51
CA SER A 143 -3.39 -4.50 10.93
C SER A 143 -3.12 -3.37 11.92
N ASP A 144 -2.89 -3.71 13.17
CA ASP A 144 -2.45 -2.75 14.17
C ASP A 144 -1.08 -2.16 13.81
N THR A 145 -0.21 -2.97 13.23
CA THR A 145 1.11 -2.55 12.74
C THR A 145 1.03 -1.41 11.73
N LEU A 146 0.09 -1.47 10.77
CA LEU A 146 -0.08 -0.40 9.79
C LEU A 146 -0.68 0.88 10.40
N ARG A 147 -1.41 0.77 11.51
CA ARG A 147 -1.97 1.92 12.21
C ARG A 147 -0.98 2.54 13.19
N ASN A 148 -0.39 1.73 14.06
CA ASN A 148 0.30 2.17 15.27
C ASN A 148 1.75 1.66 15.34
N GLY A 149 2.21 0.83 14.41
CA GLY A 149 3.55 0.24 14.44
C GLY A 149 4.66 1.27 14.23
N ASP A 150 5.87 0.85 14.57
CA ASP A 150 7.07 1.63 14.32
C ASP A 150 7.27 1.87 12.81
N PHE A 151 7.86 3.00 12.50
CA PHE A 151 8.19 3.40 11.12
C PHE A 151 9.70 3.46 10.94
N GLU A 152 10.20 2.83 9.89
CA GLU A 152 11.59 2.91 9.48
C GLU A 152 11.68 3.17 7.97
N LEU A 153 12.25 4.30 7.59
CA LEU A 153 12.55 4.63 6.21
C LEU A 153 13.81 3.90 5.78
N LEU A 154 13.71 3.00 4.80
CA LEU A 154 14.83 2.19 4.30
C LEU A 154 15.52 2.81 3.10
N HIS A 155 14.77 3.51 2.27
CA HIS A 155 15.26 4.15 1.04
C HIS A 155 14.32 5.29 0.65
N ASN A 156 14.89 6.40 0.21
CA ASN A 156 14.14 7.54 -0.32
C ASN A 156 15.05 8.36 -1.23
N GLU A 157 15.01 8.07 -2.53
CA GLU A 157 15.79 8.78 -3.56
C GLU A 157 14.92 9.02 -4.79
N ASP A 158 14.79 10.27 -5.21
CA ASP A 158 14.16 10.70 -6.46
C ASP A 158 12.81 10.04 -6.76
N GLY A 159 11.96 9.88 -5.74
CA GLY A 159 10.65 9.27 -5.90
C GLY A 159 10.61 7.74 -5.80
N PHE A 160 11.75 7.07 -5.58
CA PHE A 160 11.76 5.66 -5.19
C PHE A 160 11.87 5.55 -3.67
N ILE A 161 10.85 5.04 -3.02
CA ILE A 161 10.66 5.09 -1.58
C ILE A 161 10.40 3.69 -1.06
N VAL A 162 11.15 3.26 -0.04
CA VAL A 162 10.92 1.98 0.65
C VAL A 162 10.96 2.21 2.15
N TYR A 163 9.95 1.73 2.87
CA TYR A 163 9.90 1.80 4.33
C TYR A 163 9.27 0.56 4.94
N MET A 164 9.49 0.39 6.23
CA MET A 164 8.89 -0.67 7.03
C MET A 164 7.94 -0.11 8.08
N ARG A 165 6.88 -0.88 8.35
CA ARG A 165 6.04 -0.76 9.54
C ARG A 165 6.19 -2.03 10.35
N THR A 166 6.46 -1.90 11.65
CA THR A 166 6.71 -3.04 12.52
C THR A 166 5.99 -2.90 13.85
N ALA A 167 5.33 -3.95 14.31
CA ALA A 167 4.81 -4.06 15.67
C ALA A 167 4.80 -5.53 16.07
N ASP A 168 5.36 -5.83 17.24
CA ASP A 168 5.54 -7.18 17.75
C ASP A 168 6.23 -8.09 16.70
N GLU A 169 5.58 -9.18 16.30
CA GLU A 169 6.08 -10.10 15.26
C GLU A 169 5.60 -9.74 13.84
N GLN A 170 4.70 -8.77 13.70
CA GLN A 170 4.14 -8.39 12.42
C GLN A 170 4.99 -7.33 11.74
N LYS A 171 5.32 -7.55 10.46
CA LYS A 171 6.12 -6.62 9.65
C LYS A 171 5.49 -6.42 8.29
N TRP A 172 5.58 -5.18 7.83
CA TRP A 172 5.22 -4.76 6.48
C TRP A 172 6.39 -4.05 5.82
N VAL A 173 6.65 -4.35 4.57
CA VAL A 173 7.53 -3.56 3.71
C VAL A 173 6.66 -2.90 2.67
N ILE A 174 6.75 -1.58 2.58
CA ILE A 174 6.03 -0.80 1.58
C ILE A 174 7.08 -0.26 0.61
N ALA A 175 6.89 -0.50 -0.67
CA ALA A 175 7.75 0.00 -1.72
C ALA A 175 6.93 0.79 -2.73
N ILE A 176 7.40 1.98 -3.07
CA ILE A 176 6.71 2.93 -3.94
C ILE A 176 7.72 3.40 -4.98
N ASN A 177 7.43 3.09 -6.23
CA ASN A 177 8.21 3.60 -7.35
C ASN A 177 7.43 4.70 -8.07
N ASN A 178 7.68 5.94 -7.68
CA ASN A 178 7.12 7.12 -8.30
C ASN A 178 8.07 7.73 -9.36
N THR A 179 8.84 6.87 -10.05
CA THR A 179 9.80 7.27 -11.08
C THR A 179 9.35 6.82 -12.48
N SER A 180 10.01 7.35 -13.49
CA SER A 180 9.80 7.00 -14.90
C SER A 180 10.44 5.66 -15.31
N GLU A 181 11.20 5.02 -14.43
CA GLU A 181 11.96 3.79 -14.70
C GLU A 181 11.57 2.66 -13.74
N THR A 182 11.85 1.41 -14.15
CA THR A 182 11.79 0.27 -13.24
C THR A 182 12.91 0.37 -12.21
N LYS A 183 12.58 0.27 -10.93
CA LYS A 183 13.52 0.33 -9.81
C LYS A 183 13.55 -0.99 -9.05
N SER A 184 14.66 -1.23 -8.37
CA SER A 184 14.80 -2.39 -7.50
C SER A 184 15.47 -2.01 -6.17
N PHE A 185 15.02 -2.66 -5.10
CA PHE A 185 15.59 -2.51 -3.76
C PHE A 185 15.85 -3.88 -3.13
N GLU A 186 16.97 -4.02 -2.45
CA GLU A 186 17.34 -5.22 -1.71
C GLU A 186 17.07 -5.01 -0.23
N VAL A 187 16.04 -5.69 0.28
CA VAL A 187 15.73 -5.68 1.71
C VAL A 187 16.68 -6.60 2.44
N ASP A 188 17.29 -6.09 3.51
CA ASP A 188 18.18 -6.86 4.38
C ASP A 188 17.41 -8.01 5.06
N PRO A 189 17.88 -9.27 4.95
CA PRO A 189 17.29 -10.41 5.62
C PRO A 189 17.19 -10.27 7.14
N GLU A 190 18.10 -9.55 7.78
CA GLU A 190 18.05 -9.30 9.23
C GLU A 190 16.81 -8.49 9.62
N LYS A 191 16.42 -7.52 8.80
CA LYS A 191 15.20 -6.71 9.02
C LYS A 191 13.93 -7.54 8.83
N VAL A 192 13.93 -8.46 7.89
CA VAL A 192 12.81 -9.35 7.60
C VAL A 192 12.68 -10.43 8.69
N GLY A 193 13.80 -10.91 9.23
CA GLY A 193 13.81 -11.88 10.33
C GLY A 193 13.90 -13.35 9.88
N GLY A 194 14.90 -13.67 9.07
CA GLY A 194 15.23 -15.04 8.69
C GLY A 194 14.63 -15.48 7.36
N ASP A 195 14.26 -16.76 7.24
CA ASP A 195 13.68 -17.31 6.01
C ASP A 195 12.18 -17.04 5.96
N LYS A 196 11.84 -15.89 5.43
CA LYS A 196 10.47 -15.38 5.27
C LYS A 196 10.09 -15.29 3.79
N ARG A 197 8.88 -14.87 3.55
CA ARG A 197 8.34 -14.52 2.25
C ARG A 197 7.73 -13.12 2.33
N LEU A 198 8.03 -12.26 1.39
CA LEU A 198 7.35 -10.99 1.23
C LEU A 198 6.16 -11.21 0.30
N ARG A 199 4.96 -11.24 0.87
CA ARG A 199 3.73 -11.45 0.12
C ARG A 199 3.16 -10.11 -0.32
N ALA A 200 3.17 -9.84 -1.61
CA ALA A 200 2.57 -8.67 -2.23
C ALA A 200 1.03 -8.74 -2.10
N ILE A 201 0.42 -7.65 -1.69
CA ILE A 201 -1.02 -7.57 -1.42
C ILE A 201 -1.78 -7.03 -2.63
N LEU A 202 -1.21 -6.04 -3.33
CA LEU A 202 -1.89 -5.39 -4.46
C LEU A 202 -1.74 -6.20 -5.74
N ALA A 203 -0.54 -6.73 -6.03
CA ALA A 203 -0.28 -7.57 -7.21
C ALA A 203 -0.54 -9.06 -6.99
N ASN A 204 -0.82 -9.50 -5.74
CA ASN A 204 -1.00 -10.90 -5.37
C ASN A 204 0.16 -11.82 -5.79
N ASP A 205 1.39 -11.34 -5.58
CA ASP A 205 2.65 -12.02 -5.89
C ASP A 205 3.47 -12.26 -4.60
N SER A 206 4.67 -12.82 -4.73
CA SER A 206 5.55 -13.07 -3.59
C SER A 206 7.02 -12.96 -3.96
N VAL A 207 7.78 -12.26 -3.13
CA VAL A 207 9.24 -12.22 -3.19
C VAL A 207 9.80 -13.21 -2.17
N LEU A 208 10.60 -14.14 -2.66
CA LEU A 208 11.34 -15.11 -1.84
C LEU A 208 12.81 -14.66 -1.75
N LYS A 209 13.48 -15.16 -0.72
CA LYS A 209 14.91 -14.97 -0.55
C LYS A 209 15.67 -15.56 -1.73
N GLY A 210 16.51 -14.76 -2.37
CA GLY A 210 17.35 -15.16 -3.49
C GLY A 210 18.51 -16.07 -3.08
N LYS A 211 19.24 -16.57 -4.06
CA LYS A 211 20.47 -17.39 -3.83
C LYS A 211 21.61 -16.57 -3.22
N ASP A 212 21.55 -15.25 -3.35
CA ASP A 212 22.43 -14.26 -2.77
C ASP A 212 22.06 -13.87 -1.33
N ASP A 213 21.11 -14.61 -0.74
CA ASP A 213 20.59 -14.41 0.61
C ASP A 213 19.87 -13.07 0.81
N LYS A 214 19.34 -12.43 -0.26
CA LYS A 214 18.65 -11.14 -0.22
C LYS A 214 17.23 -11.25 -0.72
N TYR A 215 16.36 -10.32 -0.27
CA TYR A 215 15.02 -10.13 -0.80
C TYR A 215 15.04 -8.97 -1.80
N ARG A 216 14.88 -9.26 -3.08
CA ARG A 216 14.91 -8.25 -4.12
C ARG A 216 13.49 -7.89 -4.56
N ILE A 217 13.05 -6.70 -4.18
CA ILE A 217 11.81 -6.08 -4.65
C ILE A 217 12.13 -5.40 -5.97
N VAL A 218 11.31 -5.64 -6.99
CA VAL A 218 11.39 -4.94 -8.28
C VAL A 218 10.01 -4.35 -8.56
N LEU A 219 9.95 -3.05 -8.80
CA LEU A 219 8.72 -2.36 -9.15
C LEU A 219 8.87 -1.67 -10.51
N ASP A 220 7.89 -1.84 -11.36
CA ASP A 220 7.77 -1.04 -12.58
C ASP A 220 7.54 0.43 -12.24
N ARG A 221 7.73 1.31 -13.23
CA ARG A 221 7.47 2.74 -13.10
C ARG A 221 6.04 3.00 -12.61
N GLU A 222 5.89 3.99 -11.74
CA GLU A 222 4.59 4.46 -11.26
C GLU A 222 3.74 3.37 -10.55
N VAL A 223 4.40 2.44 -9.84
CA VAL A 223 3.76 1.34 -9.11
C VAL A 223 4.11 1.40 -7.64
N ALA A 224 3.14 1.13 -6.80
CA ALA A 224 3.33 0.93 -5.37
C ALA A 224 2.85 -0.46 -4.96
N GLU A 225 3.51 -1.06 -3.98
CA GLU A 225 3.16 -2.37 -3.45
C GLU A 225 3.36 -2.44 -1.93
N MET A 226 2.53 -3.24 -1.31
CA MET A 226 2.58 -3.54 0.12
C MET A 226 2.90 -5.01 0.32
N PHE A 227 4.02 -5.29 0.97
CA PHE A 227 4.47 -6.64 1.26
C PHE A 227 4.26 -7.00 2.73
N TYR A 228 3.42 -7.98 2.97
CA TYR A 228 3.32 -8.61 4.28
C TYR A 228 4.46 -9.63 4.44
N VAL A 229 5.20 -9.52 5.54
CA VAL A 229 6.26 -10.49 5.89
C VAL A 229 5.61 -11.73 6.49
N ASP A 230 5.62 -12.83 5.75
CA ASP A 230 4.99 -14.10 6.11
C ASP A 230 6.04 -15.22 6.25
N GLU A 231 5.68 -16.31 6.91
CA GLU A 231 6.52 -17.50 6.97
C GLU A 231 6.70 -18.12 5.58
N ASN A 232 7.94 -18.45 5.24
CA ASN A 232 8.21 -19.23 4.05
C ASN A 232 7.84 -20.71 4.28
N LYS A 233 6.59 -21.06 3.99
CA LYS A 233 6.08 -22.44 4.18
C LYS A 233 6.61 -23.43 3.14
N GLY A 234 7.48 -22.96 2.23
CA GLY A 234 7.99 -23.79 1.15
C GLY A 234 6.89 -24.37 0.25
N PHE A 235 7.16 -25.54 -0.33
CA PHE A 235 6.16 -26.23 -1.14
C PHE A 235 5.07 -26.88 -0.27
N ASN A 236 3.84 -26.75 -0.69
CA ASN A 236 2.72 -27.46 -0.08
C ASN A 236 2.84 -28.97 -0.42
N THR A 237 3.65 -29.69 0.36
CA THR A 237 3.91 -31.12 0.17
C THR A 237 2.64 -31.97 0.07
N PRO A 238 1.61 -31.81 0.92
CA PRO A 238 0.34 -32.50 0.77
C PRO A 238 -0.31 -32.29 -0.59
N TYR A 239 -0.35 -31.05 -1.08
CA TYR A 239 -0.93 -30.75 -2.40
C TYR A 239 -0.14 -31.41 -3.54
N LEU A 240 1.19 -31.40 -3.45
CA LEU A 240 2.06 -32.04 -4.44
C LEU A 240 1.87 -33.55 -4.47
N ILE A 241 1.75 -34.21 -3.30
CA ILE A 241 1.45 -35.65 -3.19
C ILE A 241 0.11 -35.97 -3.82
N ILE A 242 -0.94 -35.21 -3.50
CA ILE A 242 -2.29 -35.41 -4.07
C ILE A 242 -2.25 -35.24 -5.60
N THR A 243 -1.57 -34.24 -6.08
CA THR A 243 -1.43 -33.98 -7.53
C THR A 243 -0.73 -35.14 -8.23
N ILE A 244 0.38 -35.63 -7.69
CA ILE A 244 1.09 -36.82 -8.23
C ILE A 244 0.18 -38.05 -8.23
N LEU A 245 -0.58 -38.25 -7.14
CA LEU A 245 -1.48 -39.39 -7.01
C LEU A 245 -2.62 -39.35 -8.04
N ILE A 246 -3.17 -38.18 -8.31
CA ILE A 246 -4.20 -37.98 -9.36
C ILE A 246 -3.62 -38.33 -10.74
N TYR A 247 -2.44 -37.80 -11.08
CA TYR A 247 -1.81 -38.08 -12.38
C TYR A 247 -1.41 -39.54 -12.56
N THR A 248 -0.87 -40.18 -11.53
CA THR A 248 -0.50 -41.59 -11.58
C THR A 248 -1.71 -42.50 -11.71
N THR A 249 -2.78 -42.21 -10.98
CA THR A 249 -4.05 -42.94 -11.08
C THR A 249 -4.67 -42.84 -12.47
N PHE A 250 -4.69 -41.60 -13.02
CA PHE A 250 -5.19 -41.35 -14.37
C PHE A 250 -4.36 -42.09 -15.43
N ALA A 251 -3.03 -42.03 -15.36
CA ALA A 251 -2.13 -42.74 -16.26
C ALA A 251 -2.34 -44.26 -16.16
N GLY A 252 -2.48 -44.80 -14.95
CA GLY A 252 -2.78 -46.21 -14.72
C GLY A 252 -4.11 -46.66 -15.36
N ALA A 253 -5.17 -45.84 -15.21
CA ALA A 253 -6.47 -46.08 -15.83
C ALA A 253 -6.39 -46.12 -17.37
N VAL A 254 -5.67 -45.18 -17.95
CA VAL A 254 -5.45 -45.10 -19.41
C VAL A 254 -4.71 -46.33 -19.91
N ILE A 255 -3.62 -46.72 -19.25
CA ILE A 255 -2.84 -47.94 -19.59
C ILE A 255 -3.72 -49.17 -19.49
N TYR A 256 -4.48 -49.29 -18.41
CA TYR A 256 -5.41 -50.42 -18.21
C TYR A 256 -6.44 -50.51 -19.35
N LEU A 257 -7.06 -49.41 -19.76
CA LEU A 257 -8.02 -49.39 -20.85
C LEU A 257 -7.38 -49.77 -22.21
N ILE A 258 -6.15 -49.29 -22.48
CA ILE A 258 -5.42 -49.66 -23.69
C ILE A 258 -5.13 -51.20 -23.69
N MET A 259 -4.64 -51.73 -22.59
CA MET A 259 -4.36 -53.15 -22.46
C MET A 259 -5.61 -54.04 -22.62
N LYS A 260 -6.72 -53.60 -22.00
CA LYS A 260 -8.04 -54.28 -22.11
C LYS A 260 -8.56 -54.22 -23.55
N GLY A 261 -8.43 -53.09 -24.23
CA GLY A 261 -8.84 -52.95 -25.64
C GLY A 261 -7.99 -53.79 -26.58
N ARG A 262 -6.69 -54.00 -26.32
CA ARG A 262 -5.83 -54.90 -27.12
C ARG A 262 -6.22 -56.37 -26.92
N LYS A 263 -6.50 -56.82 -25.70
CA LYS A 263 -6.95 -58.19 -25.44
C LYS A 263 -8.29 -58.54 -26.15
N ASN A 264 -9.23 -57.57 -26.18
CA ASN A 264 -10.51 -57.79 -26.84
C ASN A 264 -10.43 -57.81 -28.40
N LYS A 265 -9.33 -57.36 -28.98
CA LYS A 265 -9.11 -57.45 -30.45
C LYS A 265 -8.37 -58.74 -30.87
N GLN A 266 -7.88 -59.53 -29.94
CA GLN A 266 -7.19 -60.79 -30.18
C GLN A 266 -8.03 -62.03 -29.90
N ALA A 267 -9.21 -61.84 -29.35
CA ALA A 267 -10.26 -62.82 -29.18
C ALA A 267 -11.38 -62.64 -30.25
#